data_b6c11fc2f8c80aaacf33b5a1c034ca60
#
_entry.id   b6c11fc2f8c80aaacf33b5a1c034ca60
#
_cell.length_a   1.000
_cell.length_b   1.000
_cell.length_c   1.000
_cell.angle_alpha   90.00
_cell.angle_beta   90.00
_cell.angle_gamma   90.00
#
_symmetry.space_group_name_H-M   'P 1'
#
loop_
_entity.id
_entity.type
_entity.pdbx_description
1 polymer ?
#
loop_
_entity_poly.entity_id
_entity_poly.type
_entity_poly.pdbx_seq_one_letter_code
_entity_poly.pdbx_strand_id
1 'polypeptide(L)'
;MRCLHWPELRPVWAVMAATGCLILAACGGGSSSSAKPASPAATASASTAEPTSGPAAVAAITANWKTVFNGKAPIPQRLALVQDGSQVAAFVQAQAKTSFGQAATGSTATVSAVTVTSPSQATVHYQVLLLGTPLLKNQVGTAIYQDGIWKVAIASFCGLAYLEYPKGSSKLPAVCRS
;
A
#
# COMPACT_ATOMS: atom_id res chain seq x y z
N MET A 1 -42.33 -19.70 -14.43
CA MET A 1 -41.39 -19.93 -15.53
C MET A 1 -41.32 -18.68 -16.39
N ARG A 2 -40.28 -17.86 -16.20
CA ARG A 2 -40.01 -16.73 -17.11
C ARG A 2 -38.48 -16.68 -17.26
N CYS A 3 -38.02 -17.09 -18.44
CA CYS A 3 -36.63 -17.03 -18.87
C CYS A 3 -36.28 -15.55 -19.12
N LEU A 4 -35.33 -14.99 -18.35
CA LEU A 4 -34.69 -13.72 -18.67
C LEU A 4 -33.53 -13.98 -19.61
N HIS A 5 -33.68 -13.46 -20.81
CA HIS A 5 -32.70 -13.44 -21.88
C HIS A 5 -31.62 -12.39 -21.58
N TRP A 6 -30.35 -12.79 -21.50
CA TRP A 6 -29.22 -11.89 -21.40
C TRP A 6 -28.68 -11.60 -22.81
N PRO A 7 -28.46 -10.34 -23.17
CA PRO A 7 -27.77 -10.01 -24.43
C PRO A 7 -26.25 -10.14 -24.24
N GLU A 8 -25.65 -10.91 -25.12
CA GLU A 8 -24.19 -11.02 -25.29
C GLU A 8 -23.61 -9.69 -25.81
N LEU A 9 -22.71 -9.08 -25.05
CA LEU A 9 -21.87 -7.98 -25.53
C LEU A 9 -20.58 -8.52 -26.10
N ARG A 10 -20.46 -8.45 -27.42
CA ARG A 10 -19.29 -8.85 -28.22
C ARG A 10 -18.14 -7.85 -27.98
N PRO A 11 -16.88 -8.30 -27.85
CA PRO A 11 -15.73 -7.40 -27.81
C PRO A 11 -15.37 -6.97 -29.25
N VAL A 12 -15.31 -5.67 -29.47
CA VAL A 12 -14.79 -5.07 -30.70
C VAL A 12 -13.26 -4.91 -30.54
N TRP A 13 -12.53 -5.78 -31.22
CA TRP A 13 -11.09 -5.63 -31.41
C TRP A 13 -10.83 -4.64 -32.55
N ALA A 14 -10.32 -3.45 -32.24
CA ALA A 14 -9.77 -2.53 -33.20
C ALA A 14 -8.24 -2.71 -33.30
N VAL A 15 -7.83 -3.30 -34.39
CA VAL A 15 -6.45 -3.36 -34.88
C VAL A 15 -6.07 -1.99 -35.40
N MET A 16 -5.01 -1.36 -34.90
CA MET A 16 -4.30 -0.29 -35.60
C MET A 16 -2.82 -0.63 -35.74
N ALA A 17 -2.45 -0.93 -36.95
CA ALA A 17 -1.09 -0.96 -37.43
C ALA A 17 -0.78 0.42 -38.06
N ALA A 18 0.37 1.01 -37.82
CA ALA A 18 1.05 2.03 -38.62
C ALA A 18 2.50 2.09 -38.15
N THR A 19 3.46 1.52 -38.92
CA THR A 19 4.26 2.20 -39.99
C THR A 19 5.21 3.26 -39.40
N GLY A 20 6.50 2.97 -39.14
CA GLY A 20 7.60 3.18 -40.05
C GLY A 20 8.19 4.58 -39.98
N CYS A 21 9.45 4.72 -39.49
CA CYS A 21 10.42 5.70 -40.02
C CYS A 21 11.85 5.21 -39.70
N LEU A 22 12.51 4.78 -40.77
CA LEU A 22 13.96 4.67 -40.87
C LEU A 22 14.54 6.09 -41.06
N ILE A 23 15.54 6.45 -40.26
CA ILE A 23 16.48 7.51 -40.60
C ILE A 23 17.89 6.97 -40.41
N LEU A 24 18.58 6.79 -41.58
CA LEU A 24 20.01 6.62 -41.71
C LEU A 24 20.68 8.00 -41.79
N ALA A 25 21.75 8.22 -41.06
CA ALA A 25 22.86 9.11 -41.37
C ALA A 25 23.96 8.89 -40.35
N ALA A 26 25.05 8.44 -40.64
CA ALA A 26 26.23 8.81 -41.41
C ALA A 26 27.41 9.04 -40.48
N CYS A 27 28.45 8.22 -40.71
CA CYS A 27 29.89 8.40 -40.64
C CYS A 27 30.49 9.56 -39.83
N GLY A 28 31.44 9.22 -38.97
CA GLY A 28 32.52 10.11 -38.51
C GLY A 28 33.53 9.28 -37.72
N GLY A 29 34.69 9.04 -38.36
CA GLY A 29 35.74 8.18 -37.85
C GLY A 29 36.57 8.77 -36.71
N GLY A 30 37.34 7.92 -36.06
CA GLY A 30 38.56 8.31 -35.37
C GLY A 30 38.76 7.73 -33.99
N SER A 31 39.78 6.89 -33.90
CA SER A 31 40.66 6.60 -32.75
C SER A 31 40.20 5.55 -31.73
N SER A 32 40.86 4.42 -31.88
CA SER A 32 40.98 3.33 -30.96
C SER A 32 41.47 3.79 -29.58
N SER A 33 40.63 3.62 -28.59
CA SER A 33 41.05 3.50 -27.18
C SER A 33 40.25 2.38 -26.56
N SER A 34 40.94 1.31 -26.22
CA SER A 34 40.41 0.17 -25.47
C SER A 34 39.86 0.64 -24.12
N ALA A 35 38.59 0.95 -24.08
CA ALA A 35 37.84 1.15 -22.84
C ALA A 35 37.26 -0.20 -22.42
N LYS A 36 37.75 -0.74 -21.31
CA LYS A 36 37.18 -1.82 -20.51
C LYS A 36 35.67 -1.58 -20.38
N PRO A 37 34.80 -2.58 -20.65
CA PRO A 37 33.38 -2.40 -20.46
C PRO A 37 33.09 -2.09 -18.99
N ALA A 38 32.66 -0.86 -18.75
CA ALA A 38 32.09 -0.48 -17.46
C ALA A 38 30.79 -1.27 -17.28
N SER A 39 30.76 -2.10 -16.27
CA SER A 39 29.55 -2.74 -15.77
C SER A 39 28.47 -1.65 -15.58
N PRO A 40 27.25 -1.84 -16.06
CA PRO A 40 26.19 -0.86 -15.77
C PRO A 40 26.04 -0.77 -14.26
N ALA A 41 26.38 0.41 -13.72
CA ALA A 41 26.07 0.74 -12.35
C ALA A 41 24.54 0.59 -12.20
N ALA A 42 24.11 -0.38 -11.40
CA ALA A 42 22.72 -0.46 -10.98
C ALA A 42 22.38 0.89 -10.36
N THR A 43 21.55 1.65 -11.05
CA THR A 43 20.97 2.88 -10.53
C THR A 43 20.11 2.45 -9.35
N ALA A 44 20.68 2.48 -8.14
CA ALA A 44 19.91 2.37 -6.93
C ALA A 44 18.91 3.51 -6.98
N SER A 45 17.64 3.20 -7.21
CA SER A 45 16.55 4.16 -7.04
C SER A 45 16.67 4.66 -5.61
N ALA A 46 17.18 5.88 -5.43
CA ALA A 46 17.21 6.55 -4.15
C ALA A 46 15.74 6.63 -3.69
N SER A 47 15.38 5.85 -2.70
CA SER A 47 14.07 5.95 -2.05
C SER A 47 14.04 7.34 -1.43
N THR A 48 13.34 8.27 -2.08
CA THR A 48 13.18 9.62 -1.56
C THR A 48 12.36 9.52 -0.27
N ALA A 49 12.99 9.89 0.84
CA ALA A 49 12.32 9.93 2.14
C ALA A 49 11.11 10.84 2.10
N GLU A 50 10.02 10.43 2.74
CA GLU A 50 8.79 11.22 2.84
C GLU A 50 9.01 12.46 3.73
N PRO A 51 8.31 13.57 3.47
CA PRO A 51 8.35 14.76 4.32
C PRO A 51 7.88 14.44 5.75
N THR A 52 8.56 15.04 6.76
CA THR A 52 8.26 14.82 8.18
C THR A 52 7.40 15.92 8.81
N SER A 53 7.05 16.97 8.05
CA SER A 53 6.26 18.09 8.54
C SER A 53 5.42 18.73 7.44
N GLY A 54 4.49 19.57 7.85
CA GLY A 54 3.65 20.37 6.97
C GLY A 54 2.62 19.58 6.17
N PRO A 55 1.98 20.22 5.17
CA PRO A 55 0.95 19.62 4.35
C PRO A 55 1.41 18.36 3.58
N ALA A 56 2.68 18.31 3.20
CA ALA A 56 3.24 17.18 2.47
C ALA A 56 3.35 15.93 3.36
N ALA A 57 3.71 16.06 4.64
CA ALA A 57 3.67 14.95 5.60
C ALA A 57 2.24 14.45 5.81
N VAL A 58 1.28 15.36 5.96
CA VAL A 58 -0.15 15.02 6.09
C VAL A 58 -0.65 14.24 4.87
N ALA A 59 -0.24 14.65 3.66
CA ALA A 59 -0.60 13.96 2.43
C ALA A 59 0.01 12.55 2.36
N ALA A 60 1.29 12.39 2.71
CA ALA A 60 1.98 11.10 2.75
C ALA A 60 1.32 10.15 3.76
N ILE A 61 1.09 10.59 5.00
CA ILE A 61 0.41 9.82 6.04
C ILE A 61 -0.97 9.38 5.56
N THR A 62 -1.74 10.30 4.96
CA THR A 62 -3.09 10.00 4.46
C THR A 62 -3.07 8.94 3.37
N ALA A 63 -2.14 9.02 2.42
CA ALA A 63 -1.99 8.06 1.33
C ALA A 63 -1.61 6.67 1.86
N ASN A 64 -0.63 6.61 2.77
CA ASN A 64 -0.17 5.36 3.36
C ASN A 64 -1.27 4.71 4.21
N TRP A 65 -2.02 5.51 4.98
CA TRP A 65 -3.18 5.02 5.75
C TRP A 65 -4.23 4.38 4.85
N LYS A 66 -4.61 5.07 3.77
CA LYS A 66 -5.55 4.54 2.79
C LYS A 66 -5.05 3.24 2.14
N THR A 67 -3.76 3.14 1.88
CA THR A 67 -3.16 1.92 1.29
C THR A 67 -3.20 0.74 2.26
N VAL A 68 -2.87 0.94 3.55
CA VAL A 68 -2.93 -0.13 4.58
C VAL A 68 -4.34 -0.71 4.68
N PHE A 69 -5.37 0.13 4.63
CA PHE A 69 -6.76 -0.28 4.75
C PHE A 69 -7.44 -0.62 3.42
N ASN A 70 -6.74 -0.52 2.29
CA ASN A 70 -7.27 -0.95 1.00
C ASN A 70 -7.20 -2.47 0.89
N GLY A 71 -8.32 -3.14 1.06
CA GLY A 71 -8.41 -4.60 0.97
C GLY A 71 -8.00 -5.18 -0.37
N LYS A 72 -8.01 -4.38 -1.45
CA LYS A 72 -7.55 -4.79 -2.79
C LYS A 72 -6.04 -4.66 -2.98
N ALA A 73 -5.36 -3.90 -2.11
CA ALA A 73 -3.90 -3.77 -2.20
C ALA A 73 -3.21 -5.08 -1.79
N PRO A 74 -2.12 -5.46 -2.45
CA PRO A 74 -1.35 -6.65 -2.08
C PRO A 74 -0.90 -6.62 -0.62
N ILE A 75 -1.02 -7.76 0.08
CA ILE A 75 -0.61 -7.87 1.50
C ILE A 75 0.83 -7.37 1.73
N PRO A 76 1.84 -7.71 0.91
CA PRO A 76 3.19 -7.20 1.10
C PRO A 76 3.27 -5.67 1.07
N GLN A 77 2.54 -5.02 0.16
CA GLN A 77 2.49 -3.56 0.06
C GLN A 77 1.87 -2.93 1.30
N ARG A 78 0.78 -3.51 1.80
CA ARG A 78 0.11 -3.06 3.03
C ARG A 78 1.02 -3.22 4.25
N LEU A 79 1.70 -4.36 4.37
CA LEU A 79 2.60 -4.65 5.49
C LEU A 79 3.85 -3.77 5.50
N ALA A 80 4.36 -3.36 4.33
CA ALA A 80 5.48 -2.41 4.24
C ALA A 80 5.16 -1.06 4.89
N LEU A 81 3.87 -0.70 4.96
CA LEU A 81 3.34 0.54 5.57
C LEU A 81 2.84 0.34 7.01
N VAL A 82 3.10 -0.80 7.64
CA VAL A 82 2.90 -1.05 9.06
C VAL A 82 4.25 -1.08 9.76
N GLN A 83 4.36 -0.44 10.92
CA GLN A 83 5.56 -0.51 11.76
C GLN A 83 5.87 -1.97 12.04
N ASP A 84 7.12 -2.39 11.76
CA ASP A 84 7.55 -3.78 11.97
C ASP A 84 6.59 -4.82 11.37
N GLY A 85 6.01 -4.52 10.20
CA GLY A 85 4.94 -5.31 9.57
C GLY A 85 5.28 -6.78 9.33
N SER A 86 6.56 -7.15 9.28
CA SER A 86 7.02 -8.54 9.24
C SER A 86 6.55 -9.36 10.45
N GLN A 87 6.45 -8.74 11.64
CA GLN A 87 6.03 -9.41 12.88
C GLN A 87 4.55 -9.82 12.87
N VAL A 88 3.75 -9.17 12.02
CA VAL A 88 2.30 -9.46 11.89
C VAL A 88 1.95 -10.16 10.58
N ALA A 89 2.93 -10.42 9.72
CA ALA A 89 2.71 -10.94 8.37
C ALA A 89 1.99 -12.29 8.36
N ALA A 90 2.42 -13.24 9.20
CA ALA A 90 1.80 -14.56 9.31
C ALA A 90 0.33 -14.47 9.76
N PHE A 91 0.04 -13.58 10.71
CA PHE A 91 -1.32 -13.32 11.18
C PHE A 91 -2.19 -12.76 10.05
N VAL A 92 -1.74 -11.71 9.35
CA VAL A 92 -2.50 -11.09 8.25
C VAL A 92 -2.76 -12.09 7.13
N GLN A 93 -1.76 -12.93 6.78
CA GLN A 93 -1.92 -13.97 5.77
C GLN A 93 -2.92 -15.07 6.19
N ALA A 94 -2.92 -15.45 7.47
CA ALA A 94 -3.89 -16.39 8.00
C ALA A 94 -5.31 -15.79 7.98
N GLN A 95 -5.46 -14.55 8.41
CA GLN A 95 -6.74 -13.84 8.40
C GLN A 95 -7.31 -13.67 6.99
N ALA A 96 -6.46 -13.40 6.00
CA ALA A 96 -6.90 -13.28 4.60
C ALA A 96 -7.58 -14.53 4.03
N LYS A 97 -7.34 -15.70 4.63
CA LYS A 97 -7.96 -16.99 4.25
C LYS A 97 -9.31 -17.24 4.92
N THR A 98 -9.67 -16.45 5.94
CA THR A 98 -10.97 -16.57 6.62
C THR A 98 -12.08 -15.92 5.79
N SER A 99 -13.33 -16.26 6.08
CA SER A 99 -14.50 -15.61 5.47
C SER A 99 -14.52 -14.09 5.74
N PHE A 100 -14.12 -13.67 6.94
CA PHE A 100 -13.98 -12.25 7.28
C PHE A 100 -12.88 -11.57 6.44
N GLY A 101 -11.70 -12.19 6.33
CA GLY A 101 -10.60 -11.67 5.51
C GLY A 101 -10.97 -11.56 4.03
N GLN A 102 -11.73 -12.52 3.50
CA GLN A 102 -12.25 -12.45 2.14
C GLN A 102 -13.24 -11.29 1.96
N ALA A 103 -14.15 -11.09 2.90
CA ALA A 103 -15.05 -9.94 2.90
C ALA A 103 -14.28 -8.61 3.00
N ALA A 104 -13.20 -8.58 3.78
CA ALA A 104 -12.35 -7.40 3.95
C ALA A 104 -11.62 -6.95 2.67
N THR A 105 -11.64 -7.73 1.58
CA THR A 105 -11.15 -7.26 0.27
C THR A 105 -11.91 -6.03 -0.25
N GLY A 106 -13.13 -5.80 0.23
CA GLY A 106 -13.91 -4.59 -0.04
C GLY A 106 -13.65 -3.43 0.92
N SER A 107 -12.66 -3.55 1.83
CA SER A 107 -12.38 -2.50 2.79
C SER A 107 -11.64 -1.31 2.18
N THR A 108 -11.91 -0.12 2.73
CA THR A 108 -11.21 1.14 2.45
C THR A 108 -11.16 1.96 3.73
N ALA A 109 -10.31 3.01 3.77
CA ALA A 109 -10.35 3.98 4.86
C ALA A 109 -10.58 5.40 4.34
N THR A 110 -11.28 6.20 5.14
CA THR A 110 -11.34 7.65 5.00
C THR A 110 -10.61 8.27 6.18
N VAL A 111 -9.62 9.11 5.90
CA VAL A 111 -8.92 9.90 6.91
C VAL A 111 -9.59 11.25 7.00
N SER A 112 -10.02 11.63 8.20
CA SER A 112 -10.70 12.90 8.47
C SER A 112 -9.76 13.98 8.98
N ALA A 113 -8.71 13.61 9.74
CA ALA A 113 -7.70 14.53 10.22
C ALA A 113 -6.37 13.81 10.46
N VAL A 114 -5.26 14.55 10.26
CA VAL A 114 -3.91 14.15 10.64
C VAL A 114 -3.27 15.30 11.38
N THR A 115 -2.77 15.03 12.59
CA THR A 115 -2.01 15.98 13.40
C THR A 115 -0.59 15.44 13.60
N VAL A 116 0.38 16.06 12.94
CA VAL A 116 1.80 15.74 13.16
C VAL A 116 2.20 16.31 14.53
N THR A 117 2.53 15.42 15.46
CA THR A 117 2.87 15.74 16.85
C THR A 117 4.38 15.90 17.06
N SER A 118 5.18 15.26 16.22
CA SER A 118 6.64 15.37 16.17
C SER A 118 7.15 15.00 14.78
N PRO A 119 8.43 15.21 14.46
CA PRO A 119 9.01 14.75 13.17
C PRO A 119 8.91 13.24 12.92
N SER A 120 8.61 12.46 13.95
CA SER A 120 8.51 10.98 13.86
C SER A 120 7.16 10.43 14.27
N GLN A 121 6.18 11.27 14.63
CA GLN A 121 4.89 10.80 15.11
C GLN A 121 3.74 11.72 14.69
N ALA A 122 2.60 11.09 14.34
CA ALA A 122 1.36 11.81 14.07
C ALA A 122 0.15 11.04 14.61
N THR A 123 -0.90 11.77 14.98
CA THR A 123 -2.22 11.24 15.31
C THR A 123 -3.09 11.28 14.06
N VAL A 124 -3.80 10.19 13.77
CA VAL A 124 -4.67 10.04 12.60
C VAL A 124 -6.08 9.71 13.04
N HIS A 125 -7.04 10.57 12.66
CA HIS A 125 -8.46 10.29 12.81
C HIS A 125 -9.02 9.70 11.51
N TYR A 126 -9.67 8.55 11.61
CA TYR A 126 -10.12 7.83 10.43
C TYR A 126 -11.36 6.97 10.70
N GLN A 127 -11.94 6.47 9.64
CA GLN A 127 -12.96 5.43 9.65
C GLN A 127 -12.61 4.35 8.63
N VAL A 128 -13.03 3.12 8.90
CA VAL A 128 -12.91 2.00 7.96
C VAL A 128 -14.30 1.71 7.39
N LEU A 129 -14.36 1.59 6.07
CA LEU A 129 -15.56 1.24 5.35
C LEU A 129 -15.42 -0.19 4.79
N LEU A 130 -16.52 -0.91 4.76
CA LEU A 130 -16.65 -2.17 4.05
C LEU A 130 -17.72 -1.99 2.96
N LEU A 131 -17.31 -2.14 1.69
CA LEU A 131 -18.19 -1.92 0.54
C LEU A 131 -18.90 -0.56 0.57
N GLY A 132 -18.19 0.50 1.02
CA GLY A 132 -18.71 1.86 1.15
C GLY A 132 -19.51 2.14 2.42
N THR A 133 -19.85 1.13 3.22
CA THR A 133 -20.58 1.30 4.49
C THR A 133 -19.59 1.41 5.65
N PRO A 134 -19.71 2.41 6.55
CA PRO A 134 -18.83 2.54 7.71
C PRO A 134 -18.95 1.33 8.66
N LEU A 135 -17.86 0.56 8.75
CA LEU A 135 -17.71 -0.57 9.66
C LEU A 135 -17.14 -0.12 11.01
N LEU A 136 -16.07 0.69 10.99
CA LEU A 136 -15.46 1.27 12.17
C LEU A 136 -15.48 2.79 12.04
N LYS A 137 -16.20 3.47 12.93
CA LYS A 137 -16.32 4.94 12.95
C LYS A 137 -15.41 5.54 14.02
N ASN A 138 -15.00 6.80 13.81
CA ASN A 138 -14.30 7.61 14.82
C ASN A 138 -13.06 6.93 15.41
N GLN A 139 -12.30 6.23 14.56
CA GLN A 139 -11.07 5.58 15.01
C GLN A 139 -9.96 6.62 15.15
N VAL A 140 -9.10 6.40 16.15
CA VAL A 140 -7.87 7.16 16.34
C VAL A 140 -6.70 6.20 16.29
N GLY A 141 -5.70 6.52 15.49
CA GLY A 141 -4.48 5.73 15.37
C GLY A 141 -3.25 6.63 15.37
N THR A 142 -2.09 6.00 15.46
CA THR A 142 -0.80 6.66 15.44
C THR A 142 -0.05 6.29 14.17
N ALA A 143 0.48 7.29 13.46
CA ALA A 143 1.49 7.10 12.44
C ALA A 143 2.88 7.32 13.02
N ILE A 144 3.85 6.50 12.60
CA ILE A 144 5.25 6.58 13.00
C ILE A 144 6.11 6.73 11.74
N TYR A 145 7.09 7.65 11.80
CA TYR A 145 8.09 7.79 10.75
C TYR A 145 9.23 6.80 11.00
N GLN A 146 9.39 5.83 10.13
CA GLN A 146 10.40 4.77 10.22
C GLN A 146 10.94 4.44 8.82
N ASP A 147 12.25 4.27 8.69
CA ASP A 147 12.91 3.91 7.43
C ASP A 147 12.62 4.88 6.27
N GLY A 148 12.45 6.17 6.58
CA GLY A 148 12.20 7.20 5.59
C GLY A 148 10.73 7.34 5.14
N ILE A 149 9.78 6.60 5.73
CA ILE A 149 8.36 6.62 5.37
C ILE A 149 7.45 6.63 6.62
N TRP A 150 6.25 7.17 6.46
CA TRP A 150 5.22 7.11 7.48
C TRP A 150 4.52 5.75 7.47
N LYS A 151 4.46 5.11 8.61
CA LYS A 151 3.83 3.79 8.81
C LYS A 151 2.72 3.85 9.85
N VAL A 152 1.73 2.98 9.74
CA VAL A 152 0.76 2.73 10.82
C VAL A 152 1.51 2.11 11.99
N ALA A 153 1.40 2.72 13.18
CA ALA A 153 2.03 2.18 14.39
C ALA A 153 1.54 0.76 14.70
N ILE A 154 2.43 -0.10 15.17
CA ILE A 154 2.06 -1.47 15.56
C ILE A 154 0.97 -1.48 16.64
N ALA A 155 0.99 -0.53 17.57
CA ALA A 155 -0.05 -0.37 18.59
C ALA A 155 -1.43 -0.13 17.98
N SER A 156 -1.53 0.67 16.91
CA SER A 156 -2.79 0.90 16.18
C SER A 156 -3.26 -0.37 15.47
N PHE A 157 -2.34 -1.13 14.87
CA PHE A 157 -2.65 -2.43 14.29
C PHE A 157 -3.17 -3.41 15.36
N CYS A 158 -2.50 -3.52 16.50
CA CYS A 158 -2.93 -4.39 17.60
C CYS A 158 -4.30 -3.98 18.16
N GLY A 159 -4.58 -2.68 18.26
CA GLY A 159 -5.90 -2.19 18.67
C GLY A 159 -7.03 -2.70 17.78
N LEU A 160 -6.80 -2.81 16.46
CA LEU A 160 -7.77 -3.42 15.54
C LEU A 160 -7.86 -4.94 15.70
N ALA A 161 -6.73 -5.61 15.91
CA ALA A 161 -6.73 -7.07 16.14
C ALA A 161 -7.48 -7.48 17.43
N TYR A 162 -7.53 -6.59 18.44
CA TYR A 162 -8.31 -6.80 19.68
C TYR A 162 -9.81 -6.76 19.46
N LEU A 163 -10.30 -6.23 18.36
CA LEU A 163 -11.73 -6.29 18.01
C LEU A 163 -12.16 -7.72 17.66
N GLU A 164 -11.23 -8.56 17.19
CA GLU A 164 -11.50 -9.95 16.83
C GLU A 164 -11.07 -10.93 17.94
N TYR A 165 -9.95 -10.65 18.60
CA TYR A 165 -9.38 -11.52 19.65
C TYR A 165 -9.06 -10.70 20.90
N PRO A 166 -9.46 -11.16 22.10
CA PRO A 166 -9.13 -10.43 23.33
C PRO A 166 -7.62 -10.32 23.52
N LYS A 167 -7.19 -9.23 24.17
CA LYS A 167 -5.79 -9.00 24.55
C LYS A 167 -5.25 -10.21 25.30
N GLY A 168 -4.02 -10.63 25.00
CA GLY A 168 -3.40 -11.83 25.57
C GLY A 168 -3.76 -13.15 24.88
N SER A 169 -4.69 -13.14 23.91
CA SER A 169 -5.03 -14.34 23.15
C SER A 169 -3.82 -14.90 22.42
N SER A 170 -3.64 -16.23 22.46
CA SER A 170 -2.60 -16.93 21.69
C SER A 170 -2.79 -16.84 20.17
N LYS A 171 -3.99 -16.48 19.72
CA LYS A 171 -4.31 -16.24 18.30
C LYS A 171 -3.74 -14.92 17.77
N LEU A 172 -3.44 -13.97 18.66
CA LEU A 172 -2.80 -12.70 18.28
C LEU A 172 -1.32 -12.89 17.93
N PRO A 173 -0.74 -12.02 17.07
CA PRO A 173 0.70 -11.94 16.90
C PRO A 173 1.40 -11.72 18.24
N ALA A 174 2.61 -12.25 18.41
CA ALA A 174 3.35 -12.12 19.68
C ALA A 174 3.47 -10.65 20.13
N VAL A 175 3.75 -9.74 19.18
CA VAL A 175 3.88 -8.30 19.40
C VAL A 175 2.59 -7.63 19.94
N CYS A 176 1.42 -8.27 19.77
CA CYS A 176 0.13 -7.77 20.23
C CYS A 176 -0.36 -8.44 21.52
N ARG A 177 0.41 -9.31 22.16
CA ARG A 177 -0.06 -10.04 23.39
C ARG A 177 0.24 -9.30 24.67
N SER A 178 1.20 -8.39 24.65
CA SER A 178 1.62 -7.57 25.81
C SER A 178 0.63 -6.45 26.17
#